data_a66a43eefb37d6fe9895f11858e618c0
#
_entry.id   a66a43eefb37d6fe9895f11858e618c0
#
_cell.length_a   1.000
_cell.length_b   1.000
_cell.length_c   1.000
_cell.angle_alpha   90.00
_cell.angle_beta   90.00
_cell.angle_gamma   90.00
#
_symmetry.space_group_name_H-M   'P 1'
#
loop_
_entity.id
_entity.type
_entity.pdbx_description
1 polymer ?
#
loop_
_entity_poly.entity_id
_entity_poly.type
_entity_poly.pdbx_seq_one_letter_code
_entity_poly.pdbx_strand_id
1 'polypeptide(L)' 'MIKYDAHILVVDDDDGIRNLVKQYLNENNFLVTTAKDAED' A
#
# COMPACT_ATOMS: atom_id res chain seq x y z
N MET A 1 7.62 -19.34 -3.25
CA MET A 1 6.43 -18.47 -3.35
C MET A 1 6.44 -17.44 -2.24
N ILE A 2 6.22 -16.18 -2.57
CA ILE A 2 6.17 -15.12 -1.57
C ILE A 2 4.81 -15.16 -0.87
N LYS A 3 4.85 -15.12 0.45
CA LYS A 3 3.63 -15.12 1.25
C LYS A 3 3.58 -13.87 2.11
N TYR A 4 2.49 -13.12 2.00
CA TYR A 4 2.30 -11.90 2.76
C TYR A 4 1.40 -12.15 3.97
N ASP A 5 1.62 -11.38 5.03
CA ASP A 5 0.79 -11.47 6.23
C ASP A 5 -0.61 -10.93 5.99
N ALA A 6 -0.74 -9.91 5.13
CA ALA A 6 -2.02 -9.31 4.82
C ALA A 6 -1.94 -8.54 3.51
N HIS A 7 -3.08 -8.25 2.92
CA HIS A 7 -3.18 -7.37 1.78
C HIS A 7 -3.88 -6.08 2.22
N ILE A 8 -3.20 -4.96 2.04
CA ILE A 8 -3.68 -3.67 2.53
C ILE A 8 -3.94 -2.74 1.36
N LEU A 9 -5.08 -2.09 1.39
CA LEU A 9 -5.42 -1.05 0.42
C LEU A 9 -5.17 0.32 1.04
N VAL A 10 -4.34 1.12 0.38
CA VAL A 10 -4.05 2.48 0.81
C VAL A 10 -4.68 3.45 -0.17
N VAL A 11 -5.58 4.29 0.31
CA VAL A 11 -6.25 5.29 -0.51
C VAL A 11 -5.83 6.67 -0.03
N ASP A 12 -5.14 7.42 -0.88
CA ASP A 12 -4.67 8.76 -0.53
C ASP A 12 -4.35 9.50 -1.82
N ASP A 13 -4.76 10.77 -1.90
CA ASP A 13 -4.47 11.58 -3.07
C ASP A 13 -3.07 12.18 -3.09
N ASP A 14 -2.31 12.02 -2.02
CA ASP A 14 -0.92 12.48 -1.95
C ASP A 14 0.03 11.36 -2.37
N ASP A 15 0.68 11.54 -3.52
CA ASP A 15 1.57 10.52 -4.08
C ASP A 15 2.74 10.21 -3.17
N GLY A 16 3.30 11.23 -2.53
CA GLY A 16 4.44 11.03 -1.63
C GLY A 16 4.08 10.21 -0.42
N ILE A 17 2.93 10.51 0.18
CA ILE A 17 2.46 9.76 1.35
C ILE A 17 2.13 8.32 0.96
N ARG A 18 1.44 8.13 -0.18
CA ARG A 18 1.13 6.78 -0.65
C ARG A 18 2.38 5.93 -0.81
N ASN A 19 3.41 6.51 -1.42
CA ASN A 19 4.66 5.78 -1.66
C ASN A 19 5.38 5.45 -0.36
N LEU A 20 5.40 6.36 0.59
CA LEU A 20 6.01 6.11 1.89
C LEU A 20 5.31 4.99 2.65
N VAL A 21 3.99 5.04 2.69
CA VAL A 21 3.21 4.02 3.39
C VAL A 21 3.38 2.67 2.72
N LYS A 22 3.34 2.65 1.39
CA LYS A 22 3.53 1.42 0.64
C LYS A 22 4.88 0.79 0.95
N GLN A 23 5.93 1.60 0.93
CA GLN A 23 7.28 1.11 1.20
C GLN A 23 7.39 0.56 2.61
N TYR A 24 6.85 1.28 3.58
CA TYR A 24 6.89 0.86 4.97
C TYR A 24 6.18 -0.48 5.18
N LEU A 25 4.98 -0.61 4.62
CA LEU A 25 4.20 -1.82 4.80
C LEU A 25 4.81 -3.00 4.05
N ASN A 26 5.37 -2.77 2.86
CA ASN A 26 6.05 -3.83 2.14
C ASN A 26 7.25 -4.37 2.91
N GLU A 27 7.97 -3.50 3.61
CA GLU A 27 9.09 -3.92 4.43
C GLU A 27 8.66 -4.77 5.62
N ASN A 28 7.38 -4.68 5.99
CA ASN A 28 6.81 -5.45 7.10
C ASN A 28 5.98 -6.63 6.61
N ASN A 29 6.23 -7.08 5.39
CA ASN A 29 5.63 -8.28 4.80
C ASN A 29 4.14 -8.16 4.54
N PHE A 30 3.70 -6.96 4.14
CA PHE A 30 2.33 -6.75 3.69
C PHE A 30 2.32 -6.51 2.18
N LEU A 31 1.34 -7.07 1.50
CA LEU A 31 1.09 -6.73 0.11
C LEU A 31 0.24 -5.46 0.09
N VAL A 32 0.68 -4.46 -0.66
CA VAL A 32 0.01 -3.16 -0.66
C VAL A 32 -0.49 -2.81 -2.06
N THR A 33 -1.76 -2.48 -2.15
CA THR A 33 -2.34 -1.87 -3.34
C THR A 33 -2.66 -0.42 -3.02
N THR A 34 -2.32 0.49 -3.91
CA THR A 34 -2.59 1.91 -3.70
C THR A 34 -3.60 2.43 -4.71
N ALA A 35 -4.40 3.39 -4.26
CA ALA A 35 -5.34 4.08 -5.12
C ALA A 35 -5.29 5.56 -4.80
N LYS A 36 -5.52 6.39 -5.81
CA LYS A 36 -5.53 7.83 -5.63
C LYS A 36 -6.77 8.29 -4.89
N ASP A 37 -7.88 7.67 -5.18
CA ASP A 37 -9.13 7.93 -4.47
C ASP A 37 -9.99 6.66 -4.47
N ALA A 38 -11.06 6.71 -3.69
CA ALA A 38 -11.89 5.52 -3.46
C ALA A 38 -12.73 5.12 -4.66
N GLU A 39 -12.82 5.97 -5.68
CA GLU A 39 -13.60 5.67 -6.88
C GLU A 39 -12.78 5.02 -8.00
N ASP A 40 -11.48 4.97 -7.84
CA ASP A 40 -10.60 4.36 -8.85
C ASP A 40 -10.68 2.84 -8.86
#